data_4be8bc3507fe2c795f5bd2cf44d40fd8
#
_entry.id   4be8bc3507fe2c795f5bd2cf44d40fd8
#
_cell.length_a   1.000
_cell.length_b   1.000
_cell.length_c   1.000
_cell.angle_alpha   90.00
_cell.angle_beta   90.00
_cell.angle_gamma   90.00
#
_symmetry.space_group_name_H-M   'P 1'
#
loop_
_entity.id
_entity.type
_entity.pdbx_description
1 polymer ?
#
loop_
_entity_poly.entity_id
_entity_poly.type
_entity_poly.pdbx_seq_one_letter_code
_entity_poly.pdbx_strand_id
1 'polypeptide(L)'
;MKFLFAPLFLLASLSQLLVAAEKIPSETQNLKKGKPFTLAVLPDTQFYCDTRLKLSKKWGNGDLRRYFFEQTRWVSDNRKRLNIAFLVHEGDIVQADAHEEWAIAKEAMSILDGKVPYCMCLGNHDMGFKKSDNKYGGDIAVNRTTHFNKYFPREKFSKRQEFGGTFDPGRHDNSWYHFEAAAMKFLIVSLECKPRNEVLTWANKVVAKHPEHRVIVLTHAYLKANGRRINNLGYKIKGNNGEEIWQKLVSKHKNIFMVLCGHSSGEALLTSKGDHGNQVHQVLSDYQHLNNGGESWLRYMVFDPNENKIKVYTYNPALDKFRKTPSSRFDLEYSMIKSE
;
A
#
# COMPACT_ATOMS: atom_id res chain seq x y z
N MET A 1 -33.48 68.63 30.41
CA MET A 1 -32.44 68.30 29.45
C MET A 1 -31.92 66.92 29.80
N LYS A 2 -32.37 65.88 29.09
CA LYS A 2 -31.89 64.48 29.24
C LYS A 2 -31.14 64.14 27.99
N PHE A 3 -29.83 63.85 28.11
CA PHE A 3 -29.02 63.37 27.00
C PHE A 3 -29.15 61.83 26.95
N LEU A 4 -29.63 61.31 25.83
CA LEU A 4 -29.56 59.86 25.49
C LEU A 4 -28.21 59.60 24.83
N PHE A 5 -27.46 58.62 25.41
CA PHE A 5 -26.33 58.02 24.74
C PHE A 5 -26.78 56.72 24.07
N ALA A 6 -26.61 56.61 22.76
CA ALA A 6 -26.78 55.38 22.01
C ALA A 6 -25.45 54.64 21.91
N PRO A 7 -25.38 53.31 22.10
CA PRO A 7 -24.14 52.57 21.89
C PRO A 7 -23.93 52.24 20.42
N LEU A 8 -22.74 52.57 19.94
CA LEU A 8 -22.24 52.24 18.61
C LEU A 8 -21.80 50.74 18.60
N PHE A 9 -22.53 49.85 17.92
CA PHE A 9 -22.09 48.50 17.68
C PHE A 9 -21.10 48.48 16.54
N LEU A 10 -19.80 48.19 16.88
CA LEU A 10 -18.76 47.93 15.91
C LEU A 10 -18.86 46.49 15.44
N LEU A 11 -19.37 46.25 14.21
CA LEU A 11 -19.30 44.95 13.54
C LEU A 11 -17.85 44.72 13.06
N ALA A 12 -17.11 43.94 13.80
CA ALA A 12 -15.83 43.39 13.33
C ALA A 12 -16.10 42.23 12.37
N SER A 13 -15.88 42.44 11.09
CA SER A 13 -15.88 41.38 10.07
C SER A 13 -14.63 40.50 10.29
N LEU A 14 -14.84 39.28 10.81
CA LEU A 14 -13.82 38.23 10.78
C LEU A 14 -13.69 37.72 9.34
N SER A 15 -12.73 38.25 8.59
CA SER A 15 -12.24 37.62 7.38
C SER A 15 -11.44 36.38 7.78
N GLN A 16 -12.02 35.18 7.65
CA GLN A 16 -11.30 33.93 7.76
C GLN A 16 -10.34 33.84 6.57
N LEU A 17 -9.06 34.11 6.81
CA LEU A 17 -7.99 33.71 5.91
C LEU A 17 -7.95 32.17 5.91
N LEU A 18 -8.47 31.56 4.86
CA LEU A 18 -8.13 30.19 4.52
C LEU A 18 -6.64 30.15 4.13
N VAL A 19 -5.78 29.87 5.09
CA VAL A 19 -4.40 29.50 4.82
C VAL A 19 -4.47 28.10 4.20
N ALA A 20 -4.32 28.02 2.89
CA ALA A 20 -4.08 26.75 2.21
C ALA A 20 -2.86 26.09 2.87
N ALA A 21 -3.06 24.94 3.52
CA ALA A 21 -1.97 24.21 4.15
C ALA A 21 -0.95 23.83 3.06
N GLU A 22 0.21 24.45 3.04
CA GLU A 22 1.31 24.10 2.15
C GLU A 22 1.65 22.62 2.31
N LYS A 23 1.69 21.89 1.18
CA LYS A 23 2.07 20.47 1.17
C LYS A 23 3.55 20.37 1.56
N ILE A 24 3.85 19.56 2.55
CA ILE A 24 5.23 19.29 2.99
C ILE A 24 5.93 18.46 1.91
N PRO A 25 7.03 18.94 1.30
CA PRO A 25 7.79 18.17 0.33
C PRO A 25 8.42 16.93 0.97
N SER A 26 8.47 15.79 0.25
CA SER A 26 9.28 14.64 0.68
C SER A 26 10.73 14.83 0.22
N GLU A 27 11.70 14.32 0.99
CA GLU A 27 13.13 14.33 0.59
C GLU A 27 13.42 13.58 -0.74
N THR A 28 12.41 12.86 -1.26
CA THR A 28 12.56 11.99 -2.45
C THR A 28 12.37 12.69 -3.78
N GLN A 29 12.04 13.99 -3.80
CA GLN A 29 11.53 14.72 -4.97
C GLN A 29 12.52 15.05 -6.10
N ASN A 30 13.81 14.83 -5.93
CA ASN A 30 14.80 15.11 -6.97
C ASN A 30 15.26 13.83 -7.69
N LEU A 31 14.31 13.01 -8.12
CA LEU A 31 14.62 11.80 -8.90
C LEU A 31 15.03 12.21 -10.32
N LYS A 32 16.35 12.15 -10.58
CA LYS A 32 16.94 12.63 -11.84
C LYS A 32 16.41 11.87 -13.06
N LYS A 33 16.17 12.60 -14.16
CA LYS A 33 15.76 12.03 -15.44
C LYS A 33 16.71 10.89 -15.88
N GLY A 34 16.15 9.74 -16.25
CA GLY A 34 16.90 8.59 -16.76
C GLY A 34 17.67 7.77 -15.72
N LYS A 35 17.68 8.14 -14.44
CA LYS A 35 18.28 7.31 -13.38
C LYS A 35 17.32 6.23 -12.92
N PRO A 36 17.80 5.00 -12.67
CA PRO A 36 17.00 3.96 -12.03
C PRO A 36 16.46 4.44 -10.68
N PHE A 37 15.23 4.04 -10.38
CA PHE A 37 14.57 4.29 -9.11
C PHE A 37 13.90 3.02 -8.58
N THR A 38 13.53 3.01 -7.32
CA THR A 38 13.04 1.83 -6.62
C THR A 38 11.65 2.05 -6.05
N LEU A 39 10.78 1.07 -6.25
CA LEU A 39 9.55 0.86 -5.49
C LEU A 39 9.82 -0.21 -4.44
N ALA A 40 9.69 0.13 -3.15
CA ALA A 40 9.77 -0.83 -2.07
C ALA A 40 8.39 -1.44 -1.79
N VAL A 41 8.35 -2.72 -1.45
CA VAL A 41 7.11 -3.47 -1.21
C VAL A 41 7.24 -4.21 0.11
N LEU A 42 6.38 -3.88 1.07
CA LEU A 42 6.22 -4.63 2.31
C LEU A 42 5.06 -5.62 2.13
N PRO A 43 5.33 -6.91 2.32
CA PRO A 43 4.28 -7.94 2.33
C PRO A 43 3.54 -7.96 3.65
N ASP A 44 2.74 -9.00 3.87
CA ASP A 44 1.97 -9.27 5.08
C ASP A 44 2.85 -9.20 6.33
N THR A 45 2.57 -8.27 7.25
CA THR A 45 3.33 -8.04 8.49
C THR A 45 2.58 -8.45 9.77
N GLN A 46 1.38 -9.04 9.60
CA GLN A 46 0.48 -9.30 10.70
C GLN A 46 1.12 -10.04 11.88
N PHE A 47 1.96 -11.05 11.62
CA PHE A 47 2.58 -11.81 12.69
C PHE A 47 3.63 -11.02 13.48
N TYR A 48 4.18 -9.96 12.90
CA TYR A 48 5.08 -9.05 13.62
C TYR A 48 4.33 -8.15 14.61
N CYS A 49 3.05 -7.90 14.35
CA CYS A 49 2.18 -7.11 15.22
C CYS A 49 1.41 -7.96 16.24
N ASP A 50 1.39 -9.30 16.09
CA ASP A 50 0.62 -10.18 16.96
C ASP A 50 1.11 -10.13 18.41
N THR A 51 0.29 -9.58 19.28
CA THR A 51 0.56 -9.46 20.72
C THR A 51 0.17 -10.71 21.52
N ARG A 52 -0.43 -11.69 20.86
CA ARG A 52 -0.98 -12.90 21.48
C ARG A 52 -0.02 -14.06 21.41
N LEU A 53 1.06 -14.01 22.06
CA LEU A 53 2.19 -14.97 22.19
C LEU A 53 2.02 -16.43 21.70
N LYS A 54 0.77 -16.94 21.56
CA LYS A 54 0.49 -18.32 21.14
C LYS A 54 0.79 -18.58 19.66
N LEU A 55 0.63 -17.60 18.78
CA LEU A 55 1.03 -17.74 17.37
C LEU A 55 2.54 -17.69 17.21
N SER A 56 3.20 -16.85 17.97
CA SER A 56 4.66 -16.76 17.93
C SER A 56 5.35 -18.10 18.24
N LYS A 57 4.74 -18.96 19.10
CA LYS A 57 5.27 -20.31 19.36
C LYS A 57 5.19 -21.25 18.15
N LYS A 58 4.22 -21.08 17.27
CA LYS A 58 4.07 -21.90 16.05
C LYS A 58 4.95 -21.39 14.91
N TRP A 59 5.11 -20.08 14.80
CA TRP A 59 5.78 -19.43 13.67
C TRP A 59 7.13 -18.77 14.07
N GLY A 60 7.51 -18.81 15.33
CA GLY A 60 8.74 -18.27 15.87
C GLY A 60 8.69 -18.14 17.38
N ASN A 61 9.83 -17.87 18.00
CA ASN A 61 9.97 -17.67 19.44
C ASN A 61 10.24 -16.21 19.76
N GLY A 62 9.43 -15.61 20.62
CA GLY A 62 9.66 -14.30 21.19
C GLY A 62 8.96 -13.15 20.48
N ASP A 63 9.49 -11.95 20.66
CA ASP A 63 8.97 -10.70 20.11
C ASP A 63 9.36 -10.57 18.65
N LEU A 64 8.37 -10.69 17.77
CA LEU A 64 8.56 -10.58 16.31
C LEU A 64 8.51 -9.13 15.79
N ARG A 65 8.14 -8.14 16.64
CA ARG A 65 8.02 -6.73 16.22
C ARG A 65 9.28 -6.19 15.57
N ARG A 66 10.45 -6.64 16.04
CA ARG A 66 11.74 -6.25 15.50
C ARG A 66 11.82 -6.38 13.97
N TYR A 67 11.18 -7.40 13.40
CA TYR A 67 11.24 -7.68 11.97
C TYR A 67 10.51 -6.63 11.14
N PHE A 68 9.40 -6.08 11.64
CA PHE A 68 8.74 -4.95 10.97
C PHE A 68 9.61 -3.69 11.05
N PHE A 69 10.20 -3.42 12.21
CA PHE A 69 11.11 -2.27 12.37
C PHE A 69 12.37 -2.40 11.50
N GLU A 70 12.91 -3.61 11.34
CA GLU A 70 14.04 -3.87 10.46
C GLU A 70 13.70 -3.60 8.98
N GLN A 71 12.52 -4.01 8.52
CA GLN A 71 12.04 -3.69 7.17
C GLN A 71 11.98 -2.19 6.92
N THR A 72 11.30 -1.46 7.80
CA THR A 72 11.11 -0.01 7.62
C THR A 72 12.41 0.78 7.81
N ARG A 73 13.29 0.39 8.75
CA ARG A 73 14.63 0.96 8.89
C ARG A 73 15.46 0.73 7.65
N TRP A 74 15.49 -0.50 7.15
CA TRP A 74 16.24 -0.81 5.92
C TRP A 74 15.80 0.06 4.74
N VAL A 75 14.50 0.23 4.55
CA VAL A 75 13.96 1.11 3.50
C VAL A 75 14.41 2.55 3.74
N SER A 76 14.26 3.07 4.97
CA SER A 76 14.70 4.43 5.35
C SER A 76 16.19 4.65 5.08
N ASP A 77 17.04 3.71 5.51
CA ASP A 77 18.50 3.85 5.46
C ASP A 77 19.04 3.73 4.03
N ASN A 78 18.38 2.90 3.21
CA ASN A 78 18.77 2.69 1.82
C ASN A 78 18.09 3.64 0.82
N ARG A 79 17.23 4.57 1.27
CA ARG A 79 16.41 5.41 0.40
C ARG A 79 17.23 6.20 -0.64
N LYS A 80 18.37 6.74 -0.23
CA LYS A 80 19.26 7.49 -1.13
C LYS A 80 20.06 6.57 -2.05
N ARG A 81 20.63 5.49 -1.51
CA ARG A 81 21.46 4.54 -2.26
C ARG A 81 20.67 3.82 -3.35
N LEU A 82 19.45 3.37 -3.02
CA LEU A 82 18.56 2.67 -3.94
C LEU A 82 17.60 3.61 -4.70
N ASN A 83 17.68 4.92 -4.44
CA ASN A 83 16.77 5.91 -5.03
C ASN A 83 15.29 5.49 -4.86
N ILE A 84 14.88 5.19 -3.59
CA ILE A 84 13.53 4.70 -3.30
C ILE A 84 12.54 5.85 -3.46
N ALA A 85 11.71 5.77 -4.50
CA ALA A 85 10.72 6.78 -4.85
C ALA A 85 9.44 6.64 -4.02
N PHE A 86 9.04 5.41 -3.72
CA PHE A 86 7.79 5.13 -3.01
C PHE A 86 7.84 3.75 -2.34
N LEU A 87 7.00 3.55 -1.31
CA LEU A 87 6.78 2.25 -0.68
C LEU A 87 5.29 1.90 -0.68
N VAL A 88 4.98 0.64 -0.98
CA VAL A 88 3.64 0.07 -0.82
C VAL A 88 3.64 -1.04 0.21
N HIS A 89 2.54 -1.18 0.96
CA HIS A 89 2.30 -2.31 1.87
C HIS A 89 1.08 -3.10 1.38
N GLU A 90 1.25 -4.40 1.19
CA GLU A 90 0.29 -5.28 0.51
C GLU A 90 -0.89 -5.73 1.39
N GLY A 91 -1.06 -5.15 2.59
CA GLY A 91 -2.15 -5.46 3.52
C GLY A 91 -1.78 -6.53 4.54
N ASP A 92 -2.77 -7.00 5.33
CA ASP A 92 -2.56 -7.82 6.52
C ASP A 92 -1.44 -7.21 7.39
N ILE A 93 -1.65 -5.94 7.72
CA ILE A 93 -0.72 -5.12 8.49
C ILE A 93 -0.66 -5.60 9.93
N VAL A 94 -1.83 -5.98 10.47
CA VAL A 94 -2.03 -6.51 11.82
C VAL A 94 -2.70 -7.88 11.77
N GLN A 95 -2.53 -8.70 12.81
CA GLN A 95 -3.11 -10.04 12.90
C GLN A 95 -4.58 -10.01 13.34
N ALA A 96 -4.92 -9.07 14.19
CA ALA A 96 -6.29 -8.78 14.57
C ALA A 96 -6.47 -7.27 14.60
N ASP A 97 -7.64 -6.79 14.25
CA ASP A 97 -7.96 -5.36 14.28
C ASP A 97 -8.01 -4.83 15.74
N ALA A 98 -6.86 -4.94 16.46
CA ALA A 98 -6.68 -4.58 17.85
C ALA A 98 -5.79 -3.34 18.01
N HIS A 99 -6.11 -2.53 19.02
CA HIS A 99 -5.40 -1.27 19.26
C HIS A 99 -3.90 -1.44 19.49
N GLU A 100 -3.51 -2.47 20.23
CA GLU A 100 -2.12 -2.76 20.56
C GLU A 100 -1.32 -3.11 19.31
N GLU A 101 -1.91 -3.89 18.40
CA GLU A 101 -1.27 -4.31 17.16
C GLU A 101 -1.14 -3.12 16.18
N TRP A 102 -2.18 -2.29 16.07
CA TRP A 102 -2.12 -1.06 15.30
C TRP A 102 -1.12 -0.04 15.85
N ALA A 103 -0.89 0.00 17.15
CA ALA A 103 0.14 0.85 17.73
C ALA A 103 1.54 0.43 17.28
N ILE A 104 1.82 -0.88 17.25
CA ILE A 104 3.08 -1.44 16.74
C ILE A 104 3.26 -1.09 15.26
N ALA A 105 2.24 -1.32 14.43
CA ALA A 105 2.27 -1.01 13.01
C ALA A 105 2.52 0.50 12.77
N LYS A 106 1.84 1.37 13.52
CA LYS A 106 2.06 2.83 13.45
C LYS A 106 3.49 3.20 13.80
N GLU A 107 4.05 2.64 14.86
CA GLU A 107 5.43 2.91 15.28
C GLU A 107 6.42 2.49 14.18
N ALA A 108 6.29 1.26 13.66
CA ALA A 108 7.15 0.75 12.60
C ALA A 108 7.07 1.61 11.33
N MET A 109 5.87 1.92 10.86
CA MET A 109 5.69 2.72 9.64
C MET A 109 6.10 4.19 9.83
N SER A 110 6.05 4.74 11.05
CA SER A 110 6.47 6.12 11.33
C SER A 110 7.95 6.38 11.07
N ILE A 111 8.79 5.36 11.03
CA ILE A 111 10.22 5.44 10.66
C ILE A 111 10.39 6.04 9.26
N LEU A 112 9.40 5.86 8.39
CA LEU A 112 9.39 6.37 7.02
C LEU A 112 8.84 7.79 6.87
N ASP A 113 8.23 8.35 7.92
CA ASP A 113 7.60 9.66 7.86
C ASP A 113 8.63 10.76 7.53
N GLY A 114 8.32 11.57 6.51
CA GLY A 114 9.20 12.61 5.99
C GLY A 114 10.43 12.11 5.21
N LYS A 115 10.61 10.78 5.07
CA LYS A 115 11.77 10.18 4.41
C LYS A 115 11.42 9.45 3.12
N VAL A 116 10.38 8.62 3.14
CA VAL A 116 9.90 7.84 2.00
C VAL A 116 8.37 7.93 1.96
N PRO A 117 7.76 8.40 0.87
CA PRO A 117 6.31 8.36 0.74
C PRO A 117 5.82 6.90 0.67
N TYR A 118 4.67 6.65 1.28
CA TYR A 118 4.12 5.30 1.29
C TYR A 118 2.59 5.29 1.30
N CYS A 119 2.02 4.16 0.84
CA CYS A 119 0.62 3.81 1.03
C CYS A 119 0.48 2.34 1.47
N MET A 120 -0.68 2.02 1.99
CA MET A 120 -1.02 0.69 2.49
C MET A 120 -2.43 0.33 2.04
N CYS A 121 -2.65 -0.90 1.56
CA CYS A 121 -4.00 -1.42 1.42
C CYS A 121 -4.41 -2.19 2.69
N LEU A 122 -5.71 -2.41 2.87
CA LEU A 122 -6.20 -3.25 3.95
C LEU A 122 -6.29 -4.72 3.50
N GLY A 123 -5.74 -5.61 4.31
CA GLY A 123 -5.94 -7.04 4.19
C GLY A 123 -7.19 -7.51 4.93
N ASN A 124 -7.41 -8.82 4.94
CA ASN A 124 -8.55 -9.42 5.65
C ASN A 124 -8.36 -9.42 7.17
N HIS A 125 -7.14 -9.47 7.66
CA HIS A 125 -6.84 -9.38 9.10
C HIS A 125 -7.00 -7.96 9.65
N ASP A 126 -6.91 -6.96 8.80
CA ASP A 126 -7.05 -5.54 9.15
C ASP A 126 -8.51 -5.11 9.34
N MET A 127 -9.48 -6.00 9.14
CA MET A 127 -10.91 -5.67 9.11
C MET A 127 -11.76 -6.65 9.88
N GLY A 128 -12.80 -6.11 10.56
CA GLY A 128 -13.93 -6.85 11.09
C GLY A 128 -13.54 -8.02 11.99
N PHE A 129 -12.60 -7.80 12.89
CA PHE A 129 -12.20 -8.80 13.86
C PHE A 129 -13.30 -9.06 14.89
N LYS A 130 -13.66 -10.35 15.06
CA LYS A 130 -14.55 -10.81 16.10
C LYS A 130 -13.86 -11.86 16.94
N LYS A 131 -13.53 -11.53 18.19
CA LYS A 131 -12.94 -12.47 19.14
C LYS A 131 -13.82 -13.72 19.29
N SER A 132 -13.20 -14.88 19.29
CA SER A 132 -13.86 -16.17 19.51
C SER A 132 -13.12 -16.92 20.62
N ASP A 133 -13.85 -17.48 21.58
CA ASP A 133 -13.27 -18.26 22.66
C ASP A 133 -12.71 -19.60 22.19
N ASN A 134 -13.20 -20.11 21.05
CA ASN A 134 -12.86 -21.41 20.51
C ASN A 134 -11.81 -21.38 19.39
N LYS A 135 -11.44 -20.19 18.90
CA LYS A 135 -10.45 -20.02 17.84
C LYS A 135 -9.34 -19.08 18.27
N TYR A 136 -8.12 -19.50 18.01
CA TYR A 136 -7.00 -18.59 18.14
C TYR A 136 -7.16 -17.42 17.15
N GLY A 137 -7.22 -16.21 17.68
CA GLY A 137 -7.35 -15.01 16.86
C GLY A 137 -8.77 -14.57 16.53
N GLY A 138 -9.78 -15.45 16.65
CA GLY A 138 -11.17 -15.12 16.31
C GLY A 138 -11.47 -15.14 14.81
N ASP A 139 -12.66 -14.66 14.43
CA ASP A 139 -13.07 -14.47 13.04
C ASP A 139 -12.58 -13.13 12.52
N ILE A 140 -12.06 -13.12 11.30
CA ILE A 140 -11.56 -11.95 10.58
C ILE A 140 -12.44 -11.65 9.37
N ALA A 141 -12.39 -10.43 8.87
CA ALA A 141 -13.16 -9.97 7.72
C ALA A 141 -14.66 -10.32 7.83
N VAL A 142 -15.23 -10.21 9.03
CA VAL A 142 -16.66 -10.42 9.25
C VAL A 142 -17.49 -9.24 8.77
N ASN A 143 -16.91 -8.05 8.77
CA ASN A 143 -17.44 -6.79 8.24
C ASN A 143 -16.28 -5.85 7.86
N ARG A 144 -16.56 -4.59 7.53
CA ARG A 144 -15.53 -3.59 7.10
C ARG A 144 -15.15 -2.59 8.18
N THR A 145 -15.45 -2.87 9.44
CA THR A 145 -14.92 -2.04 10.54
C THR A 145 -13.43 -2.25 10.66
N THR A 146 -12.71 -1.18 10.96
CA THR A 146 -11.25 -1.22 11.13
C THR A 146 -10.79 -0.05 11.98
N HIS A 147 -9.78 -0.28 12.79
CA HIS A 147 -9.09 0.77 13.53
C HIS A 147 -8.02 1.49 12.70
N PHE A 148 -7.76 1.05 11.47
CA PHE A 148 -6.77 1.64 10.55
C PHE A 148 -6.84 3.16 10.50
N ASN A 149 -8.03 3.73 10.28
CA ASN A 149 -8.20 5.18 10.14
C ASN A 149 -7.88 5.98 11.42
N LYS A 150 -7.89 5.35 12.59
CA LYS A 150 -7.45 5.97 13.85
C LYS A 150 -5.92 6.08 13.92
N TYR A 151 -5.21 5.08 13.43
CA TYR A 151 -3.74 5.01 13.50
C TYR A 151 -3.05 5.62 12.28
N PHE A 152 -3.71 5.56 11.13
CA PHE A 152 -3.28 6.14 9.87
C PHE A 152 -4.37 7.06 9.31
N PRO A 153 -4.64 8.19 9.99
CA PRO A 153 -5.72 9.09 9.62
C PRO A 153 -5.41 9.78 8.28
N ARG A 154 -6.48 10.01 7.49
CA ARG A 154 -6.40 10.69 6.20
C ARG A 154 -5.67 12.03 6.29
N GLU A 155 -5.84 12.77 7.37
CA GLU A 155 -5.25 14.09 7.61
C GLU A 155 -3.71 14.05 7.62
N LYS A 156 -3.12 12.93 8.08
CA LYS A 156 -1.67 12.71 8.03
C LYS A 156 -1.17 12.62 6.59
N PHE A 157 -1.91 11.94 5.72
CA PHE A 157 -1.51 11.70 4.34
C PHE A 157 -1.89 12.85 3.41
N SER A 158 -3.01 13.51 3.64
CA SER A 158 -3.48 14.63 2.81
C SER A 158 -2.54 15.85 2.79
N LYS A 159 -1.63 15.93 3.76
CA LYS A 159 -0.57 16.95 3.81
C LYS A 159 0.62 16.63 2.90
N ARG A 160 0.71 15.40 2.39
CA ARG A 160 1.78 14.98 1.49
C ARG A 160 1.41 15.32 0.06
N GLN A 161 2.40 15.74 -0.73
CA GLN A 161 2.15 16.09 -2.13
C GLN A 161 1.79 14.87 -2.97
N GLU A 162 2.24 13.67 -2.59
CA GLU A 162 1.94 12.43 -3.27
C GLU A 162 0.48 11.98 -3.08
N PHE A 163 -0.23 12.52 -2.10
CA PHE A 163 -1.60 12.14 -1.81
C PHE A 163 -2.58 12.73 -2.82
N GLY A 164 -3.29 11.85 -3.53
CA GLY A 164 -4.28 12.26 -4.53
C GLY A 164 -5.71 12.34 -4.01
N GLY A 165 -6.10 11.44 -3.09
CA GLY A 165 -7.44 11.43 -2.52
C GLY A 165 -7.92 10.06 -2.07
N THR A 166 -9.18 10.01 -1.62
CA THR A 166 -9.82 8.80 -1.09
C THR A 166 -11.18 8.57 -1.72
N PHE A 167 -11.67 7.33 -1.67
CA PHE A 167 -13.03 6.99 -2.05
C PHE A 167 -14.05 7.64 -1.10
N ASP A 168 -13.84 7.44 0.21
CA ASP A 168 -14.63 8.05 1.27
C ASP A 168 -13.86 9.26 1.81
N PRO A 169 -14.44 10.48 1.82
CA PRO A 169 -13.75 11.68 2.30
C PRO A 169 -13.27 11.61 3.75
N GLY A 170 -13.93 10.82 4.59
CA GLY A 170 -13.58 10.65 6.01
C GLY A 170 -12.62 9.49 6.30
N ARG A 171 -12.25 8.70 5.30
CA ARG A 171 -11.51 7.45 5.49
C ARG A 171 -10.31 7.35 4.54
N HIS A 172 -9.40 6.43 4.86
CA HIS A 172 -8.16 6.24 4.12
C HIS A 172 -8.02 4.81 3.54
N ASP A 173 -9.01 3.96 3.75
CA ASP A 173 -9.02 2.53 3.39
C ASP A 173 -8.86 2.30 1.89
N ASN A 174 -9.45 3.19 1.08
CA ASN A 174 -9.34 3.19 -0.37
C ASN A 174 -8.85 4.57 -0.80
N SER A 175 -7.66 4.61 -1.35
CA SER A 175 -6.95 5.86 -1.61
C SER A 175 -6.13 5.77 -2.89
N TRP A 176 -5.72 6.92 -3.43
CA TRP A 176 -4.79 6.95 -4.53
C TRP A 176 -3.68 7.98 -4.30
N TYR A 177 -2.53 7.68 -4.85
CA TYR A 177 -1.31 8.46 -4.72
C TYR A 177 -0.68 8.66 -6.07
N HIS A 178 0.16 9.69 -6.20
CA HIS A 178 0.97 9.90 -7.39
C HIS A 178 2.39 10.30 -7.01
N PHE A 179 3.32 9.98 -7.88
CA PHE A 179 4.71 10.42 -7.75
C PHE A 179 5.35 10.50 -9.13
N GLU A 180 6.46 11.22 -9.22
CA GLU A 180 7.24 11.31 -10.43
C GLU A 180 8.63 10.71 -10.19
N ALA A 181 9.10 9.89 -11.13
CA ALA A 181 10.43 9.31 -11.10
C ALA A 181 10.95 9.10 -12.51
N ALA A 182 12.23 9.41 -12.76
CA ALA A 182 12.87 9.28 -14.07
C ALA A 182 12.06 9.96 -15.20
N ALA A 183 11.48 11.14 -14.92
CA ALA A 183 10.59 11.90 -15.81
C ALA A 183 9.29 11.17 -16.23
N MET A 184 8.88 10.16 -15.47
CA MET A 184 7.61 9.45 -15.65
C MET A 184 6.66 9.74 -14.51
N LYS A 185 5.36 9.83 -14.82
CA LYS A 185 4.30 10.00 -13.83
C LYS A 185 3.72 8.64 -13.45
N PHE A 186 3.67 8.34 -12.17
CA PHE A 186 3.09 7.14 -11.61
C PHE A 186 1.87 7.45 -10.76
N LEU A 187 0.92 6.52 -10.75
CA LEU A 187 -0.26 6.58 -9.93
C LEU A 187 -0.45 5.21 -9.25
N ILE A 188 -0.68 5.20 -7.95
CA ILE A 188 -1.00 4.00 -7.19
C ILE A 188 -2.44 4.11 -6.71
N VAL A 189 -3.27 3.13 -7.06
CA VAL A 189 -4.63 2.97 -6.53
C VAL A 189 -4.61 1.86 -5.50
N SER A 190 -4.79 2.22 -4.23
CA SER A 190 -4.80 1.30 -3.09
C SER A 190 -6.24 0.94 -2.74
N LEU A 191 -6.56 -0.35 -2.78
CA LEU A 191 -7.91 -0.89 -2.62
C LEU A 191 -7.98 -1.84 -1.42
N GLU A 192 -9.06 -1.75 -0.65
CA GLU A 192 -9.39 -2.68 0.43
C GLU A 192 -9.42 -4.14 -0.04
N CYS A 193 -9.24 -5.10 0.85
CA CYS A 193 -9.46 -6.51 0.55
C CYS A 193 -10.91 -6.74 0.11
N LYS A 194 -11.12 -7.50 -0.97
CA LYS A 194 -12.43 -7.69 -1.63
C LYS A 194 -13.12 -6.34 -1.88
N PRO A 195 -12.57 -5.45 -2.70
CA PRO A 195 -13.13 -4.12 -2.92
C PRO A 195 -14.57 -4.22 -3.45
N ARG A 196 -15.43 -3.32 -2.96
CA ARG A 196 -16.84 -3.23 -3.36
C ARG A 196 -16.97 -2.73 -4.81
N ASN A 197 -18.11 -2.93 -5.45
CA ASN A 197 -18.33 -2.45 -6.82
C ASN A 197 -18.24 -0.93 -6.92
N GLU A 198 -18.76 -0.19 -5.94
CA GLU A 198 -18.66 1.27 -5.89
C GLU A 198 -17.21 1.76 -5.74
N VAL A 199 -16.36 1.00 -5.03
CA VAL A 199 -14.92 1.29 -4.92
C VAL A 199 -14.25 1.05 -6.26
N LEU A 200 -14.56 -0.05 -6.97
CA LEU A 200 -14.02 -0.29 -8.32
C LEU A 200 -14.51 0.77 -9.32
N THR A 201 -15.77 1.22 -9.22
CA THR A 201 -16.30 2.31 -10.05
C THR A 201 -15.54 3.60 -9.80
N TRP A 202 -15.24 3.93 -8.54
CA TRP A 202 -14.41 5.08 -8.19
C TRP A 202 -12.99 4.93 -8.73
N ALA A 203 -12.36 3.76 -8.57
CA ALA A 203 -11.02 3.49 -9.05
C ALA A 203 -10.93 3.67 -10.57
N ASN A 204 -11.91 3.17 -11.34
CA ASN A 204 -12.01 3.39 -12.78
C ASN A 204 -12.04 4.90 -13.13
N LYS A 205 -12.82 5.70 -12.37
CA LYS A 205 -12.86 7.16 -12.57
C LYS A 205 -11.52 7.82 -12.28
N VAL A 206 -10.83 7.37 -11.23
CA VAL A 206 -9.48 7.87 -10.89
C VAL A 206 -8.51 7.57 -12.01
N VAL A 207 -8.43 6.32 -12.46
CA VAL A 207 -7.50 5.91 -13.52
C VAL A 207 -7.80 6.64 -14.85
N ALA A 208 -9.08 6.74 -15.23
CA ALA A 208 -9.49 7.41 -16.48
C ALA A 208 -9.15 8.91 -16.47
N LYS A 209 -9.16 9.58 -15.31
CA LYS A 209 -8.78 11.00 -15.19
C LYS A 209 -7.27 11.24 -15.30
N HIS A 210 -6.46 10.20 -15.24
CA HIS A 210 -4.99 10.30 -15.24
C HIS A 210 -4.37 9.47 -16.39
N PRO A 211 -4.72 9.72 -17.66
CA PRO A 211 -4.30 8.90 -18.79
C PRO A 211 -2.78 8.91 -19.02
N GLU A 212 -2.08 9.96 -18.55
CA GLU A 212 -0.63 10.12 -18.67
C GLU A 212 0.16 9.42 -17.57
N HIS A 213 -0.53 8.89 -16.55
CA HIS A 213 0.12 8.20 -15.45
C HIS A 213 0.23 6.70 -15.75
N ARG A 214 1.34 6.11 -15.32
CA ARG A 214 1.57 4.67 -15.28
C ARG A 214 0.98 4.14 -13.99
N VAL A 215 -0.04 3.28 -14.08
CA VAL A 215 -0.88 2.93 -12.93
C VAL A 215 -0.49 1.58 -12.36
N ILE A 216 -0.29 1.57 -11.05
CA ILE A 216 -0.11 0.39 -10.19
C ILE A 216 -1.39 0.23 -9.37
N VAL A 217 -2.01 -0.93 -9.41
CA VAL A 217 -3.10 -1.32 -8.52
C VAL A 217 -2.51 -2.08 -7.34
N LEU A 218 -2.74 -1.58 -6.14
CA LEU A 218 -2.37 -2.23 -4.89
C LEU A 218 -3.64 -2.79 -4.24
N THR A 219 -3.68 -4.09 -3.99
CA THR A 219 -4.78 -4.73 -3.27
C THR A 219 -4.27 -5.99 -2.59
N HIS A 220 -4.95 -6.43 -1.52
CA HIS A 220 -4.41 -7.53 -0.72
C HIS A 220 -4.58 -8.90 -1.38
N ALA A 221 -5.81 -9.36 -1.61
CA ALA A 221 -6.10 -10.71 -2.07
C ALA A 221 -6.42 -10.76 -3.58
N TYR A 222 -5.42 -11.05 -4.41
CA TYR A 222 -5.56 -11.01 -5.86
C TYR A 222 -5.04 -12.26 -6.57
N LEU A 223 -3.80 -12.70 -6.33
CA LEU A 223 -3.21 -13.93 -6.88
C LEU A 223 -3.11 -15.03 -5.83
N LYS A 224 -3.13 -16.27 -6.29
CA LYS A 224 -2.68 -17.46 -5.56
C LYS A 224 -1.20 -17.72 -5.85
N ALA A 225 -0.51 -18.46 -4.97
CA ALA A 225 0.89 -18.84 -5.18
C ALA A 225 1.15 -19.68 -6.44
N ASN A 226 0.09 -20.28 -7.04
CA ASN A 226 0.17 -20.98 -8.31
C ASN A 226 0.03 -20.06 -9.55
N GLY A 227 0.06 -18.75 -9.37
CA GLY A 227 -0.04 -17.78 -10.45
C GLY A 227 -1.45 -17.57 -11.02
N ARG A 228 -2.50 -18.12 -10.41
CA ARG A 228 -3.88 -17.91 -10.85
C ARG A 228 -4.54 -16.82 -10.03
N ARG A 229 -5.39 -16.00 -10.65
CA ARG A 229 -6.21 -15.02 -9.91
C ARG A 229 -7.19 -15.75 -9.00
N ILE A 230 -7.40 -15.16 -7.83
CA ILE A 230 -8.37 -15.64 -6.86
C ILE A 230 -9.78 -15.44 -7.43
N ASN A 231 -10.57 -16.48 -7.49
CA ASN A 231 -11.97 -16.46 -7.96
C ASN A 231 -12.98 -16.66 -6.83
N ASN A 232 -12.53 -17.07 -5.65
CA ASN A 232 -13.36 -17.23 -4.46
C ASN A 232 -12.53 -17.03 -3.19
N LEU A 233 -13.03 -16.19 -2.29
CA LEU A 233 -12.53 -15.98 -0.93
C LEU A 233 -13.68 -16.19 0.04
N GLY A 234 -13.51 -17.11 0.98
CA GLY A 234 -14.56 -17.56 1.91
C GLY A 234 -14.94 -16.58 3.02
N TYR A 235 -14.54 -15.31 2.96
CA TYR A 235 -14.86 -14.32 3.99
C TYR A 235 -16.30 -13.83 3.92
N LYS A 236 -16.85 -13.43 5.08
CA LYS A 236 -18.23 -12.92 5.19
C LYS A 236 -18.45 -11.60 4.45
N ILE A 237 -17.41 -10.76 4.34
CA ILE A 237 -17.50 -9.50 3.57
C ILE A 237 -17.80 -9.78 2.10
N LYS A 238 -18.71 -8.99 1.54
CA LYS A 238 -19.04 -9.05 0.11
C LYS A 238 -18.10 -8.12 -0.67
N GLY A 239 -17.74 -8.49 -1.88
CA GLY A 239 -16.88 -7.70 -2.75
C GLY A 239 -16.16 -8.57 -3.79
N ASN A 240 -15.33 -7.94 -4.58
CA ASN A 240 -14.71 -8.53 -5.75
C ASN A 240 -13.45 -9.32 -5.40
N ASN A 241 -13.31 -10.49 -5.96
CA ASN A 241 -12.10 -11.31 -5.90
C ASN A 241 -11.11 -10.89 -7.00
N GLY A 242 -9.93 -11.48 -7.04
CA GLY A 242 -8.88 -11.13 -8.00
C GLY A 242 -9.31 -11.18 -9.46
N GLU A 243 -10.08 -12.21 -9.86
CA GLU A 243 -10.58 -12.30 -11.24
C GLU A 243 -11.61 -11.21 -11.56
N GLU A 244 -12.49 -10.88 -10.61
CA GLU A 244 -13.47 -9.79 -10.79
C GLU A 244 -12.80 -8.41 -10.83
N ILE A 245 -11.74 -8.19 -10.02
CA ILE A 245 -10.94 -6.97 -10.06
C ILE A 245 -10.24 -6.84 -11.42
N TRP A 246 -9.71 -7.94 -11.96
CA TRP A 246 -9.16 -7.98 -13.31
C TRP A 246 -10.19 -7.53 -14.34
N GLN A 247 -11.35 -8.19 -14.37
CA GLN A 247 -12.40 -7.96 -15.36
C GLN A 247 -13.04 -6.56 -15.25
N LYS A 248 -13.19 -6.03 -14.03
CA LYS A 248 -13.92 -4.78 -13.77
C LYS A 248 -13.04 -3.53 -13.72
N LEU A 249 -11.72 -3.69 -13.56
CA LEU A 249 -10.80 -2.55 -13.42
C LEU A 249 -9.51 -2.77 -14.23
N VAL A 250 -8.75 -3.82 -13.93
CA VAL A 250 -7.36 -3.90 -14.36
C VAL A 250 -7.24 -4.05 -15.88
N SER A 251 -8.04 -4.91 -16.51
CA SER A 251 -8.01 -5.10 -17.96
C SER A 251 -8.54 -3.90 -18.75
N LYS A 252 -9.32 -3.00 -18.11
CA LYS A 252 -10.07 -1.93 -18.76
C LYS A 252 -9.25 -0.70 -19.12
N HIS A 253 -8.05 -0.55 -18.60
CA HIS A 253 -7.25 0.66 -18.75
C HIS A 253 -5.88 0.36 -19.35
N LYS A 254 -5.56 1.02 -20.48
CA LYS A 254 -4.27 0.86 -21.19
C LYS A 254 -3.05 1.28 -20.36
N ASN A 255 -3.24 2.16 -19.38
CA ASN A 255 -2.20 2.71 -18.54
C ASN A 255 -1.99 1.95 -17.22
N ILE A 256 -2.82 0.94 -16.90
CA ILE A 256 -2.52 -0.03 -15.83
C ILE A 256 -1.49 -1.02 -16.35
N PHE A 257 -0.35 -1.12 -15.67
CA PHE A 257 0.74 -2.03 -16.07
C PHE A 257 1.13 -3.02 -14.97
N MET A 258 0.68 -2.78 -13.71
CA MET A 258 1.08 -3.61 -12.57
C MET A 258 -0.05 -3.76 -11.54
N VAL A 259 -0.12 -4.96 -10.95
CA VAL A 259 -0.89 -5.24 -9.73
C VAL A 259 0.06 -5.83 -8.70
N LEU A 260 0.01 -5.32 -7.47
CA LEU A 260 0.78 -5.82 -6.32
C LEU A 260 -0.18 -6.35 -5.27
N CYS A 261 0.13 -7.55 -4.71
CA CYS A 261 -0.74 -8.23 -3.75
C CYS A 261 0.00 -9.17 -2.81
N GLY A 262 -0.59 -9.40 -1.64
CA GLY A 262 -0.16 -10.34 -0.60
C GLY A 262 -1.15 -11.52 -0.43
N HIS A 263 -1.50 -11.85 0.81
CA HIS A 263 -2.53 -12.81 1.22
C HIS A 263 -2.20 -14.30 1.02
N SER A 264 -1.75 -14.68 -0.15
CA SER A 264 -1.51 -16.09 -0.49
C SER A 264 -0.04 -16.42 -0.28
N SER A 265 0.25 -17.19 0.77
CA SER A 265 1.63 -17.52 1.15
C SER A 265 2.48 -17.99 -0.02
N GLY A 266 3.57 -17.28 -0.27
CA GLY A 266 4.50 -17.54 -1.34
C GLY A 266 4.70 -16.37 -2.29
N GLU A 267 5.15 -16.69 -3.48
CA GLU A 267 5.50 -15.73 -4.52
C GLU A 267 4.92 -16.20 -5.85
N ALA A 268 4.37 -15.28 -6.63
CA ALA A 268 3.91 -15.59 -7.98
C ALA A 268 4.04 -14.37 -8.91
N LEU A 269 4.15 -14.67 -10.19
CA LEU A 269 4.09 -13.71 -11.30
C LEU A 269 3.10 -14.22 -12.33
N LEU A 270 2.17 -13.35 -12.73
CA LEU A 270 1.29 -13.57 -13.88
C LEU A 270 1.36 -12.33 -14.77
N THR A 271 1.72 -12.49 -16.03
CA THR A 271 1.61 -11.43 -17.03
C THR A 271 0.43 -11.70 -17.95
N SER A 272 -0.47 -10.74 -18.07
CA SER A 272 -1.66 -10.84 -18.93
C SER A 272 -1.78 -9.64 -19.83
N LYS A 273 -2.47 -9.80 -20.98
CA LYS A 273 -2.84 -8.67 -21.84
C LYS A 273 -4.19 -8.10 -21.40
N GLY A 274 -4.23 -6.80 -21.17
CA GLY A 274 -5.47 -6.04 -20.98
C GLY A 274 -6.28 -5.89 -22.28
N ASP A 275 -7.48 -5.33 -22.17
CA ASP A 275 -8.42 -5.16 -23.30
C ASP A 275 -7.84 -4.25 -24.41
N HIS A 276 -6.85 -3.45 -24.09
CA HIS A 276 -6.15 -2.56 -25.03
C HIS A 276 -4.81 -3.15 -25.55
N GLY A 277 -4.55 -4.43 -25.26
CA GLY A 277 -3.31 -5.12 -25.66
C GLY A 277 -2.08 -4.79 -24.80
N ASN A 278 -2.21 -3.91 -23.80
CA ASN A 278 -1.16 -3.58 -22.86
C ASN A 278 -0.82 -4.78 -21.97
N GLN A 279 0.46 -4.95 -21.68
CA GLN A 279 0.90 -5.94 -20.71
C GLN A 279 0.65 -5.45 -19.28
N VAL A 280 0.13 -6.34 -18.43
CA VAL A 280 -0.07 -6.10 -17.01
C VAL A 280 0.64 -7.20 -16.22
N HIS A 281 1.64 -6.80 -15.44
CA HIS A 281 2.36 -7.69 -14.54
C HIS A 281 1.64 -7.74 -13.19
N GLN A 282 1.26 -8.93 -12.76
CA GLN A 282 0.56 -9.16 -11.52
C GLN A 282 1.49 -9.94 -10.60
N VAL A 283 1.89 -9.34 -9.49
CA VAL A 283 2.97 -9.84 -8.64
C VAL A 283 2.45 -10.06 -7.23
N LEU A 284 2.66 -11.28 -6.74
CA LEU A 284 2.36 -11.71 -5.37
C LEU A 284 3.64 -11.80 -4.56
N SER A 285 3.62 -11.27 -3.33
CA SER A 285 4.63 -11.56 -2.32
C SER A 285 4.01 -11.68 -0.93
N ASP A 286 4.15 -12.85 -0.30
CA ASP A 286 3.73 -13.11 1.08
C ASP A 286 4.66 -14.13 1.73
N TYR A 287 5.31 -13.73 2.81
CA TYR A 287 6.30 -14.54 3.53
C TYR A 287 5.86 -14.92 4.94
N GLN A 288 4.65 -14.56 5.34
CA GLN A 288 4.14 -14.70 6.70
C GLN A 288 4.25 -16.12 7.29
N HIS A 289 4.17 -17.15 6.45
CA HIS A 289 4.25 -18.55 6.87
C HIS A 289 5.67 -19.14 6.87
N LEU A 290 6.68 -18.35 6.55
CA LEU A 290 8.08 -18.71 6.79
C LEU A 290 8.42 -18.57 8.27
N ASN A 291 9.65 -18.97 8.64
CA ASN A 291 10.12 -18.84 10.03
C ASN A 291 9.91 -17.43 10.57
N ASN A 292 9.54 -17.34 11.85
CA ASN A 292 9.36 -16.07 12.55
C ASN A 292 8.44 -15.07 11.80
N GLY A 293 7.40 -15.55 11.13
CA GLY A 293 6.47 -14.71 10.39
C GLY A 293 7.08 -14.07 9.14
N GLY A 294 8.15 -14.63 8.59
CA GLY A 294 8.83 -14.10 7.41
C GLY A 294 10.14 -13.37 7.69
N GLU A 295 10.61 -13.26 8.94
CA GLU A 295 11.97 -12.79 9.31
C GLU A 295 12.43 -11.51 8.59
N SER A 296 11.58 -10.53 8.40
CA SER A 296 11.83 -9.27 7.65
C SER A 296 11.92 -9.42 6.13
N TRP A 297 11.61 -10.56 5.51
CA TRP A 297 11.59 -10.63 4.05
C TRP A 297 10.74 -9.50 3.47
N LEU A 298 11.30 -8.76 2.53
CA LEU A 298 10.64 -7.71 1.78
C LEU A 298 10.99 -7.82 0.29
N ARG A 299 10.23 -7.13 -0.54
CA ARG A 299 10.52 -7.03 -1.97
C ARG A 299 10.86 -5.58 -2.33
N TYR A 300 11.71 -5.40 -3.33
CA TYR A 300 11.88 -4.11 -3.97
C TYR A 300 12.07 -4.27 -5.47
N MET A 301 11.61 -3.29 -6.22
CA MET A 301 11.57 -3.29 -7.67
C MET A 301 12.37 -2.10 -8.18
N VAL A 302 13.45 -2.36 -8.89
CA VAL A 302 14.28 -1.33 -9.52
C VAL A 302 13.80 -1.11 -10.94
N PHE A 303 13.24 0.06 -11.18
CA PHE A 303 12.85 0.53 -12.50
C PHE A 303 14.08 1.11 -13.19
N ASP A 304 14.54 0.46 -14.24
CA ASP A 304 15.71 0.87 -15.00
C ASP A 304 15.31 1.38 -16.40
N PRO A 305 15.18 2.70 -16.58
CA PRO A 305 14.79 3.26 -17.86
C PRO A 305 15.81 2.98 -18.99
N ASN A 306 17.08 2.77 -18.65
CA ASN A 306 18.11 2.54 -19.68
C ASN A 306 18.00 1.14 -20.29
N GLU A 307 17.48 0.18 -19.53
CA GLU A 307 17.27 -1.19 -19.98
C GLU A 307 15.81 -1.48 -20.35
N ASN A 308 14.88 -0.55 -20.08
CA ASN A 308 13.44 -0.77 -20.19
C ASN A 308 12.97 -2.00 -19.39
N LYS A 309 13.51 -2.16 -18.16
CA LYS A 309 13.26 -3.31 -17.29
C LYS A 309 12.90 -2.88 -15.89
N ILE A 310 12.06 -3.71 -15.24
CA ILE A 310 11.84 -3.66 -13.80
C ILE A 310 12.51 -4.90 -13.20
N LYS A 311 13.60 -4.69 -12.46
CA LYS A 311 14.37 -5.77 -11.81
C LYS A 311 13.80 -5.99 -10.41
N VAL A 312 13.29 -7.18 -10.15
CA VAL A 312 12.62 -7.55 -8.89
C VAL A 312 13.58 -8.34 -8.00
N TYR A 313 13.66 -7.94 -6.75
CA TYR A 313 14.49 -8.55 -5.74
C TYR A 313 13.68 -8.83 -4.47
N THR A 314 13.91 -10.01 -3.88
CA THR A 314 13.43 -10.35 -2.53
C THR A 314 14.64 -10.40 -1.60
N TYR A 315 14.59 -9.60 -0.55
CA TYR A 315 15.71 -9.37 0.38
C TYR A 315 15.25 -9.46 1.84
N ASN A 316 16.12 -9.95 2.69
CA ASN A 316 15.90 -10.04 4.13
C ASN A 316 16.93 -9.16 4.86
N PRO A 317 16.50 -8.03 5.45
CA PRO A 317 17.39 -7.14 6.20
C PRO A 317 17.99 -7.77 7.46
N ALA A 318 17.22 -8.60 8.17
CA ALA A 318 17.68 -9.24 9.41
C ALA A 318 18.80 -10.27 9.18
N LEU A 319 18.80 -10.91 8.02
CA LEU A 319 19.75 -11.97 7.66
C LEU A 319 20.80 -11.50 6.65
N ASP A 320 20.68 -10.29 6.11
CA ASP A 320 21.46 -9.74 4.99
C ASP A 320 21.54 -10.72 3.81
N LYS A 321 20.38 -11.21 3.36
CA LYS A 321 20.30 -12.25 2.34
C LYS A 321 19.30 -11.95 1.25
N PHE A 322 19.66 -12.31 0.02
CA PHE A 322 18.73 -12.37 -1.11
C PHE A 322 18.12 -13.76 -1.24
N ARG A 323 16.83 -13.78 -1.53
CA ARG A 323 16.16 -14.98 -2.01
C ARG A 323 16.38 -15.09 -3.52
N LYS A 324 16.81 -16.27 -3.99
CA LYS A 324 17.31 -16.45 -5.36
C LYS A 324 16.46 -17.41 -6.21
N THR A 325 15.23 -17.73 -5.76
CA THR A 325 14.33 -18.53 -6.59
C THR A 325 13.84 -17.73 -7.81
N PRO A 326 13.39 -18.37 -8.90
CA PRO A 326 12.88 -17.66 -10.08
C PRO A 326 11.71 -16.72 -9.80
N SER A 327 10.92 -16.99 -8.75
CA SER A 327 9.83 -16.13 -8.30
C SER A 327 10.27 -15.00 -7.35
N SER A 328 11.50 -15.09 -6.83
CA SER A 328 12.05 -14.11 -5.87
C SER A 328 12.96 -13.09 -6.54
N ARG A 329 13.57 -13.44 -7.67
CA ARG A 329 14.47 -12.59 -8.45
C ARG A 329 14.22 -12.80 -9.93
N PHE A 330 13.71 -11.75 -10.59
CA PHE A 330 13.36 -11.79 -12.01
C PHE A 330 13.30 -10.38 -12.59
N ASP A 331 13.32 -10.29 -13.91
CA ASP A 331 13.15 -9.05 -14.66
C ASP A 331 11.79 -9.05 -15.36
N LEU A 332 11.17 -7.86 -15.42
CA LEU A 332 9.95 -7.60 -16.18
C LEU A 332 10.31 -6.64 -17.33
N GLU A 333 9.93 -6.98 -18.54
CA GLU A 333 10.05 -6.07 -19.68
C GLU A 333 8.99 -4.97 -19.56
N TYR A 334 9.43 -3.72 -19.52
CA TYR A 334 8.55 -2.58 -19.36
C TYR A 334 9.11 -1.34 -20.06
N SER A 335 8.45 -0.89 -21.14
CA SER A 335 8.88 0.30 -21.88
C SER A 335 8.75 1.56 -21.04
N MET A 336 9.85 2.19 -20.68
CA MET A 336 9.95 3.41 -19.89
C MET A 336 10.34 4.62 -20.73
N ILE A 337 11.16 4.42 -21.75
CA ILE A 337 11.53 5.45 -22.72
C ILE A 337 10.55 5.34 -23.90
N LYS A 338 9.94 6.45 -24.33
CA LYS A 338 9.22 6.47 -25.60
C LYS A 338 10.25 6.20 -26.70
N SER A 339 10.03 5.17 -27.53
CA SER A 339 10.70 5.09 -28.83
C SER A 339 10.37 6.38 -29.59
N GLU A 340 11.41 7.11 -29.99
CA GLU A 340 11.28 8.27 -30.88
C GLU A 340 10.61 7.89 -32.18
#